data_819d65eb497d3cfc7c08b553f1fe08fd
#
_entry.id   819d65eb497d3cfc7c08b553f1fe08fd
#
_cell.length_a   1.000
_cell.length_b   1.000
_cell.length_c   1.000
_cell.angle_alpha   90.00
_cell.angle_beta   90.00
_cell.angle_gamma   90.00
#
_symmetry.space_group_name_H-M   'P 1'
#
loop_
_entity.id
_entity.type
_entity.pdbx_description
1 polymer ?
#
loop_
_entity_poly.entity_id
_entity_poly.type
_entity_poly.pdbx_seq_one_letter_code
_entity_poly.pdbx_strand_id
1 'polypeptide(L)'
;GLSEREVVADTVIWPIQFTVADNQLSSLFATVDQQTQLITQFLVEKGVDRAAISLSAPAVIDKKAQQYGEDRAEFRYLATQTLTVYSKQVDQVRKIISEIGQLGKQGVVFNQDPYNNRVEFSFTGLNAIKPDMIEEATKQAREVAQKFAKDSQSTLGKIKTASQGQFSITDRDNNTPYIKNVRVVTTVEYYLSD
;
A
#
# COMPACT_ATOMS: atom_id res chain seq x y z
N GLY A 1 -1.53 -8.68 -27.70
CA GLY A 1 -2.78 -8.60 -26.95
C GLY A 1 -2.57 -8.07 -25.56
N LEU A 2 -3.56 -7.35 -25.06
CA LEU A 2 -3.56 -6.72 -23.74
C LEU A 2 -4.70 -7.30 -22.90
N SER A 3 -4.43 -7.61 -21.64
CA SER A 3 -5.46 -7.76 -20.62
C SER A 3 -5.18 -6.80 -19.47
N GLU A 4 -6.19 -6.10 -19.02
CA GLU A 4 -6.11 -5.08 -18.00
C GLU A 4 -7.36 -5.13 -17.11
N ARG A 5 -7.17 -5.10 -15.79
CA ARG A 5 -8.25 -5.16 -14.82
C ARG A 5 -7.99 -4.21 -13.66
N GLU A 6 -9.03 -3.53 -13.22
CA GLU A 6 -9.05 -2.92 -11.90
C GLU A 6 -9.42 -3.96 -10.86
N VAL A 7 -8.63 -4.01 -9.79
CA VAL A 7 -8.88 -4.87 -8.63
C VAL A 7 -8.76 -4.05 -7.35
N VAL A 8 -9.51 -4.43 -6.33
CA VAL A 8 -9.38 -3.82 -5.00
C VAL A 8 -8.21 -4.49 -4.27
N ALA A 9 -7.36 -3.68 -3.64
CA ALA A 9 -6.31 -4.20 -2.76
C ALA A 9 -6.91 -5.13 -1.69
N ASP A 10 -6.21 -6.20 -1.38
CA ASP A 10 -6.63 -7.19 -0.38
C ASP A 10 -5.82 -7.13 0.91
N THR A 11 -4.81 -6.28 0.96
CA THR A 11 -3.92 -6.12 2.10
C THR A 11 -3.60 -4.65 2.31
N VAL A 12 -3.59 -4.23 3.56
CA VAL A 12 -3.20 -2.87 3.97
C VAL A 12 -2.15 -2.93 5.07
N ILE A 13 -1.12 -2.09 4.94
CA ILE A 13 -0.12 -1.82 5.96
C ILE A 13 -0.24 -0.35 6.33
N TRP A 14 -0.60 -0.11 7.57
CA TRP A 14 -0.82 1.24 8.08
C TRP A 14 0.12 1.53 9.25
N PRO A 15 1.20 2.27 9.02
CA PRO A 15 2.06 2.76 10.10
C PRO A 15 1.42 3.99 10.75
N ILE A 16 1.19 3.91 12.04
CA ILE A 16 0.65 5.00 12.86
C ILE A 16 1.79 5.51 13.73
N GLN A 17 2.33 6.65 13.39
CA GLN A 17 3.42 7.26 14.13
C GLN A 17 2.92 8.45 14.93
N PHE A 18 3.29 8.49 16.20
CA PHE A 18 2.98 9.61 17.08
C PHE A 18 4.22 10.11 17.79
N THR A 19 4.15 11.35 18.26
CA THR A 19 5.26 12.07 18.86
C THR A 19 4.86 12.62 20.21
N VAL A 20 5.76 12.53 21.18
CA VAL A 20 5.62 13.09 22.52
C VAL A 20 6.86 13.91 22.83
N ALA A 21 6.66 15.09 23.41
CA ALA A 21 7.75 15.94 23.87
C ALA A 21 7.66 16.17 25.39
N ASP A 22 8.80 16.13 26.06
CA ASP A 22 8.87 16.36 27.51
C ASP A 22 10.30 16.80 27.90
N ASN A 23 10.43 17.45 29.04
CA ASN A 23 11.73 17.82 29.61
C ASN A 23 12.34 16.74 30.49
N GLN A 24 11.58 15.71 30.83
CA GLN A 24 12.02 14.61 31.69
C GLN A 24 11.76 13.26 31.00
N LEU A 25 12.77 12.39 31.01
CA LEU A 25 12.65 11.07 30.36
C LEU A 25 11.59 10.18 31.00
N SER A 26 11.47 10.19 32.35
CA SER A 26 10.49 9.34 33.02
C SER A 26 9.05 9.68 32.66
N SER A 27 8.71 10.97 32.62
CA SER A 27 7.37 11.41 32.20
C SER A 27 7.16 11.26 30.69
N LEU A 28 8.20 11.43 29.88
CA LEU A 28 8.17 11.17 28.44
C LEU A 28 7.75 9.72 28.14
N PHE A 29 8.44 8.74 28.74
CA PHE A 29 8.13 7.33 28.55
C PHE A 29 6.75 6.94 29.11
N ALA A 30 6.35 7.51 30.26
CA ALA A 30 5.01 7.28 30.80
C ALA A 30 3.92 7.76 29.83
N THR A 31 4.10 8.92 29.20
CA THR A 31 3.16 9.46 28.21
C THR A 31 3.16 8.63 26.93
N VAL A 32 4.32 8.18 26.45
CA VAL A 32 4.44 7.29 25.30
C VAL A 32 3.64 6.01 25.55
N ASP A 33 3.81 5.38 26.70
CA ASP A 33 3.08 4.15 27.05
C ASP A 33 1.57 4.38 27.13
N GLN A 34 1.15 5.49 27.74
CA GLN A 34 -0.26 5.86 27.82
C GLN A 34 -0.87 6.07 26.46
N GLN A 35 -0.21 6.79 25.57
CA GLN A 35 -0.71 7.06 24.22
C GLN A 35 -0.71 5.80 23.34
N THR A 36 0.28 4.92 23.51
CA THR A 36 0.30 3.61 22.84
C THR A 36 -0.91 2.78 23.24
N GLN A 37 -1.26 2.73 24.52
CA GLN A 37 -2.45 2.02 24.99
C GLN A 37 -3.72 2.65 24.46
N LEU A 38 -3.80 3.97 24.42
CA LEU A 38 -4.95 4.71 23.90
C LEU A 38 -5.20 4.40 22.42
N ILE A 39 -4.15 4.41 21.61
CA ILE A 39 -4.23 4.08 20.17
C ILE A 39 -4.61 2.61 20.00
N THR A 40 -3.96 1.70 20.74
CA THR A 40 -4.26 0.27 20.66
C THR A 40 -5.72 -0.01 21.02
N GLN A 41 -6.20 0.57 22.11
CA GLN A 41 -7.58 0.41 22.54
C GLN A 41 -8.57 0.94 21.50
N PHE A 42 -8.31 2.09 20.92
CA PHE A 42 -9.11 2.67 19.85
C PHE A 42 -9.21 1.71 18.65
N LEU A 43 -8.08 1.17 18.21
CA LEU A 43 -8.04 0.22 17.08
C LEU A 43 -8.83 -1.05 17.39
N VAL A 44 -8.66 -1.62 18.56
CA VAL A 44 -9.35 -2.85 18.99
C VAL A 44 -10.86 -2.61 19.12
N GLU A 45 -11.29 -1.49 19.69
CA GLU A 45 -12.71 -1.13 19.77
C GLU A 45 -13.36 -0.91 18.40
N LYS A 46 -12.59 -0.47 17.41
CA LYS A 46 -13.03 -0.33 16.01
C LYS A 46 -13.02 -1.64 15.23
N GLY A 47 -12.55 -2.73 15.82
CA GLY A 47 -12.59 -4.07 15.26
C GLY A 47 -11.27 -4.59 14.71
N VAL A 48 -10.15 -3.90 14.92
CA VAL A 48 -8.83 -4.42 14.56
C VAL A 48 -8.42 -5.52 15.54
N ASP A 49 -8.02 -6.68 15.01
CA ASP A 49 -7.44 -7.73 15.83
C ASP A 49 -6.13 -7.24 16.45
N ARG A 50 -5.97 -7.44 17.75
CA ARG A 50 -4.73 -7.08 18.47
C ARG A 50 -3.50 -7.76 17.85
N ALA A 51 -3.62 -8.97 17.33
CA ALA A 51 -2.56 -9.67 16.64
C ALA A 51 -2.11 -9.01 15.33
N ALA A 52 -2.96 -8.15 14.76
CA ALA A 52 -2.64 -7.37 13.56
C ALA A 52 -1.83 -6.10 13.86
N ILE A 53 -1.61 -5.77 15.14
CA ILE A 53 -0.93 -4.55 15.57
C ILE A 53 0.47 -4.91 16.05
N SER A 54 1.48 -4.31 15.43
CA SER A 54 2.88 -4.41 15.82
C SER A 54 3.36 -3.08 16.40
N LEU A 55 4.21 -3.13 17.40
CA LEU A 55 4.75 -1.96 18.07
C LEU A 55 6.26 -1.90 17.87
N SER A 56 6.77 -0.77 17.38
CA SER A 56 8.20 -0.50 17.34
C SER A 56 8.75 -0.10 18.70
N ALA A 57 10.06 -0.18 18.89
CA ALA A 57 10.70 0.50 20.01
C ALA A 57 10.56 2.03 19.87
N PRO A 58 10.38 2.78 20.95
CA PRO A 58 10.38 4.23 20.89
C PRO A 58 11.77 4.75 20.52
N ALA A 59 11.82 5.75 19.66
CA ALA A 59 13.03 6.52 19.35
C ALA A 59 12.99 7.84 20.10
N VAL A 60 14.06 8.15 20.81
CA VAL A 60 14.16 9.38 21.60
C VAL A 60 15.31 10.24 21.11
N ILE A 61 15.04 11.51 20.91
CA ILE A 61 16.03 12.53 20.54
C ILE A 61 16.20 13.48 21.74
N ASP A 62 17.45 13.65 22.18
CA ASP A 62 17.84 14.71 23.12
C ASP A 62 18.26 15.95 22.31
N LYS A 63 17.42 16.96 22.29
CA LYS A 63 17.68 18.19 21.50
C LYS A 63 18.89 18.98 22.02
N LYS A 64 19.26 18.83 23.30
CA LYS A 64 20.46 19.49 23.85
C LYS A 64 21.75 18.82 23.44
N ALA A 65 21.70 17.55 23.01
CA ALA A 65 22.87 16.83 22.51
C ALA A 65 23.19 17.13 21.04
N GLN A 66 22.32 17.84 20.33
CA GLN A 66 22.53 18.21 18.93
C GLN A 66 23.46 19.43 18.84
N GLN A 67 24.58 19.29 18.11
CA GLN A 67 25.62 20.35 17.97
C GLN A 67 25.14 21.62 17.24
N TYR A 68 24.00 21.58 16.58
CA TYR A 68 23.46 22.67 15.75
C TYR A 68 22.00 23.00 16.07
N GLY A 69 21.53 22.69 17.28
CA GLY A 69 20.20 23.06 17.73
C GLY A 69 20.20 24.46 18.34
N GLU A 70 19.34 25.34 17.86
CA GLU A 70 19.08 26.58 18.58
C GLU A 70 18.58 26.24 20.00
N ASP A 71 19.11 26.93 21.00
CA ASP A 71 18.78 26.84 22.43
C ASP A 71 17.30 27.21 22.76
N ARG A 72 16.43 27.24 21.74
CA ARG A 72 15.04 27.72 21.79
C ARG A 72 14.00 26.61 21.80
N ALA A 73 14.41 25.33 21.84
CA ALA A 73 13.43 24.24 21.94
C ALA A 73 12.76 24.30 23.32
N GLU A 74 11.43 24.41 23.34
CA GLU A 74 10.62 24.43 24.55
C GLU A 74 10.80 23.14 25.36
N PHE A 75 10.96 22.00 24.67
CA PHE A 75 11.17 20.68 25.25
C PHE A 75 12.53 20.10 24.90
N ARG A 76 13.16 19.45 25.89
CA ARG A 76 14.46 18.80 25.70
C ARG A 76 14.38 17.52 24.90
N TYR A 77 13.41 16.67 25.19
CA TYR A 77 13.29 15.33 24.62
C TYR A 77 12.10 15.25 23.68
N LEU A 78 12.30 14.53 22.60
CA LEU A 78 11.27 14.18 21.64
C LEU A 78 11.27 12.66 21.46
N ALA A 79 10.14 12.01 21.75
CA ALA A 79 9.97 10.59 21.50
C ALA A 79 9.03 10.38 20.31
N THR A 80 9.34 9.39 19.52
CA THR A 80 8.54 8.96 18.37
C THR A 80 8.36 7.45 18.45
N GLN A 81 7.12 6.99 18.31
CA GLN A 81 6.83 5.55 18.26
C GLN A 81 5.82 5.25 17.16
N THR A 82 5.94 4.07 16.57
CA THR A 82 5.08 3.63 15.49
C THR A 82 4.35 2.35 15.88
N LEU A 83 3.02 2.37 15.73
CA LEU A 83 2.19 1.17 15.70
C LEU A 83 1.90 0.86 14.23
N THR A 84 2.07 -0.38 13.83
CA THR A 84 1.77 -0.79 12.46
C THR A 84 0.61 -1.77 12.46
N VAL A 85 -0.43 -1.44 11.70
CA VAL A 85 -1.56 -2.32 11.44
C VAL A 85 -1.31 -3.05 10.12
N TYR A 86 -1.24 -4.37 10.16
CA TYR A 86 -1.22 -5.24 8.99
C TYR A 86 -2.53 -6.00 8.93
N SER A 87 -3.35 -5.77 7.91
CA SER A 87 -4.69 -6.34 7.84
C SER A 87 -5.10 -6.68 6.41
N LYS A 88 -5.93 -7.69 6.28
CA LYS A 88 -6.65 -8.01 5.03
C LYS A 88 -8.03 -7.37 4.96
N GLN A 89 -8.48 -6.73 6.02
CA GLN A 89 -9.75 -6.01 6.09
C GLN A 89 -9.56 -4.56 5.63
N VAL A 90 -9.31 -4.38 4.33
CA VAL A 90 -8.92 -3.08 3.75
C VAL A 90 -9.98 -2.01 3.99
N ASP A 91 -11.26 -2.30 3.74
CA ASP A 91 -12.34 -1.33 3.90
C ASP A 91 -12.52 -0.90 5.36
N GLN A 92 -12.41 -1.86 6.30
CA GLN A 92 -12.47 -1.57 7.72
C GLN A 92 -11.33 -0.63 8.14
N VAL A 93 -10.10 -0.94 7.73
CA VAL A 93 -8.93 -0.11 8.07
C VAL A 93 -9.04 1.27 7.44
N ARG A 94 -9.49 1.39 6.21
CA ARG A 94 -9.72 2.69 5.56
C ARG A 94 -10.69 3.57 6.35
N LYS A 95 -11.76 2.98 6.85
CA LYS A 95 -12.73 3.68 7.70
C LYS A 95 -12.08 4.16 9.01
N ILE A 96 -11.29 3.30 9.66
CA ILE A 96 -10.58 3.65 10.89
C ILE A 96 -9.57 4.76 10.66
N ILE A 97 -8.84 4.74 9.54
CA ILE A 97 -7.93 5.81 9.15
C ILE A 97 -8.64 7.17 9.12
N SER A 98 -9.85 7.22 8.57
CA SER A 98 -10.64 8.46 8.53
C SER A 98 -11.06 8.96 9.91
N GLU A 99 -11.09 8.09 10.92
CA GLU A 99 -11.55 8.39 12.26
C GLU A 99 -10.41 8.62 13.27
N ILE A 100 -9.15 8.33 12.90
CA ILE A 100 -8.00 8.37 13.82
C ILE A 100 -7.78 9.78 14.42
N GLY A 101 -8.18 10.82 13.70
CA GLY A 101 -8.11 12.19 14.17
C GLY A 101 -8.86 12.47 15.48
N GLN A 102 -9.81 11.60 15.86
CA GLN A 102 -10.50 11.69 17.15
C GLN A 102 -9.53 11.62 18.34
N LEU A 103 -8.44 10.88 18.20
CA LEU A 103 -7.40 10.77 19.23
C LEU A 103 -6.58 12.05 19.39
N GLY A 104 -6.56 12.90 18.38
CA GLY A 104 -5.97 14.25 18.49
C GLY A 104 -6.63 15.09 19.56
N LYS A 105 -7.94 14.93 19.78
CA LYS A 105 -8.70 15.58 20.85
C LYS A 105 -8.30 15.09 22.26
N GLN A 106 -7.66 13.94 22.32
CA GLN A 106 -7.14 13.35 23.57
C GLN A 106 -5.64 13.59 23.74
N GLY A 107 -5.05 14.47 22.93
CA GLY A 107 -3.67 14.88 23.04
C GLY A 107 -2.65 14.08 22.24
N VAL A 108 -3.07 13.14 21.40
CA VAL A 108 -2.16 12.40 20.54
C VAL A 108 -1.77 13.24 19.32
N VAL A 109 -0.48 13.41 19.12
CA VAL A 109 0.08 14.11 17.95
C VAL A 109 0.59 13.09 16.96
N PHE A 110 -0.10 12.96 15.84
CA PHE A 110 0.30 12.06 14.77
C PHE A 110 1.27 12.74 13.80
N ASN A 111 2.32 12.02 13.44
CA ASN A 111 3.22 12.42 12.37
C ASN A 111 2.67 11.92 11.03
N GLN A 112 2.48 12.83 10.10
CA GLN A 112 2.20 12.50 8.72
C GLN A 112 3.44 12.80 7.87
N ASP A 113 4.28 11.78 7.73
CA ASP A 113 5.38 11.83 6.79
C ASP A 113 4.96 11.08 5.52
N PRO A 114 4.75 11.81 4.40
CA PRO A 114 4.30 11.18 3.15
C PRO A 114 5.36 10.25 2.54
N TYR A 115 6.59 10.29 3.03
CA TYR A 115 7.68 9.46 2.51
C TYR A 115 7.94 8.22 3.37
N ASN A 116 7.81 8.32 4.70
CA ASN A 116 8.22 7.26 5.63
C ASN A 116 7.05 6.52 6.31
N ASN A 117 5.90 7.17 6.46
CA ASN A 117 4.74 6.62 7.19
C ASN A 117 3.49 6.56 6.31
N ARG A 118 3.69 6.24 5.07
CA ARG A 118 2.61 6.13 4.10
C ARG A 118 1.83 4.83 4.30
N VAL A 119 0.51 4.91 4.21
CA VAL A 119 -0.34 3.72 4.14
C VAL A 119 -0.08 3.01 2.81
N GLU A 120 0.22 1.72 2.89
CA GLU A 120 0.46 0.87 1.72
C GLU A 120 -0.72 -0.08 1.52
N PHE A 121 -1.24 -0.09 0.30
CA PHE A 121 -2.23 -1.07 -0.14
C PHE A 121 -1.60 -1.99 -1.17
N SER A 122 -1.87 -3.29 -1.07
CA SER A 122 -1.36 -4.26 -2.02
C SER A 122 -2.43 -5.26 -2.44
N PHE A 123 -2.23 -5.81 -3.63
CA PHE A 123 -3.03 -6.90 -4.14
C PHE A 123 -2.16 -8.16 -4.24
N THR A 124 -2.48 -9.18 -3.47
CA THR A 124 -1.73 -10.43 -3.38
C THR A 124 -2.39 -11.59 -4.16
N GLY A 125 -3.56 -11.34 -4.72
CA GLY A 125 -4.37 -12.34 -5.44
C GLY A 125 -4.03 -12.54 -6.92
N LEU A 126 -2.85 -12.10 -7.38
CA LEU A 126 -2.47 -12.17 -8.78
C LEU A 126 -2.55 -13.59 -9.35
N ASN A 127 -2.09 -14.59 -8.61
CA ASN A 127 -2.08 -15.98 -9.09
C ASN A 127 -3.48 -16.51 -9.40
N ALA A 128 -4.51 -16.02 -8.73
CA ALA A 128 -5.89 -16.43 -8.97
C ALA A 128 -6.47 -15.88 -10.28
N ILE A 129 -6.06 -14.67 -10.69
CA ILE A 129 -6.58 -14.00 -11.92
C ILE A 129 -5.68 -14.16 -13.12
N LYS A 130 -4.45 -14.60 -12.91
CA LYS A 130 -3.41 -14.72 -13.94
C LYS A 130 -3.82 -15.58 -15.14
N PRO A 131 -4.39 -16.79 -14.96
CA PRO A 131 -4.79 -17.63 -16.07
C PRO A 131 -5.83 -16.96 -16.98
N ASP A 132 -6.85 -16.35 -16.41
CA ASP A 132 -7.92 -15.68 -17.17
C ASP A 132 -7.38 -14.48 -17.95
N MET A 133 -6.48 -13.70 -17.34
CA MET A 133 -5.87 -12.55 -18.00
C MET A 133 -4.96 -12.95 -19.17
N ILE A 134 -4.24 -14.06 -19.03
CA ILE A 134 -3.42 -14.62 -20.12
C ILE A 134 -4.33 -15.06 -21.28
N GLU A 135 -5.43 -15.75 -20.96
CA GLU A 135 -6.40 -16.17 -21.96
C GLU A 135 -6.97 -14.96 -22.71
N GLU A 136 -7.41 -13.92 -22.00
CA GLU A 136 -7.94 -12.70 -22.60
C GLU A 136 -6.91 -12.03 -23.53
N ALA A 137 -5.67 -11.87 -23.07
CA ALA A 137 -4.61 -11.24 -23.86
C ALA A 137 -4.28 -12.06 -25.13
N THR A 138 -4.22 -13.39 -25.00
CA THR A 138 -3.96 -14.29 -26.12
C THR A 138 -5.10 -14.26 -27.15
N LYS A 139 -6.33 -14.25 -26.68
CA LYS A 139 -7.52 -14.16 -27.52
C LYS A 139 -7.56 -12.85 -28.30
N GLN A 140 -7.27 -11.73 -27.63
CA GLN A 140 -7.18 -10.43 -28.26
C GLN A 140 -6.06 -10.37 -29.32
N ALA A 141 -4.88 -10.94 -29.02
CA ALA A 141 -3.78 -11.04 -29.97
C ALA A 141 -4.20 -11.78 -31.25
N ARG A 142 -4.94 -12.89 -31.10
CA ARG A 142 -5.46 -13.67 -32.23
C ARG A 142 -6.48 -12.89 -33.05
N GLU A 143 -7.40 -12.21 -32.40
CA GLU A 143 -8.42 -11.38 -33.06
C GLU A 143 -7.78 -10.28 -33.92
N VAL A 144 -6.74 -9.62 -33.42
CA VAL A 144 -6.01 -8.60 -34.14
C VAL A 144 -5.24 -9.23 -35.33
N ALA A 145 -4.59 -10.37 -35.12
CA ALA A 145 -3.89 -11.10 -36.17
C ALA A 145 -4.85 -11.54 -37.30
N GLN A 146 -6.06 -11.96 -36.96
CA GLN A 146 -7.10 -12.31 -37.95
C GLN A 146 -7.51 -11.10 -38.81
N LYS A 147 -7.61 -9.91 -38.19
CA LYS A 147 -7.89 -8.68 -38.95
C LYS A 147 -6.78 -8.35 -39.93
N PHE A 148 -5.53 -8.44 -39.52
CA PHE A 148 -4.39 -8.24 -40.42
C PHE A 148 -4.35 -9.26 -41.55
N ALA A 149 -4.61 -10.54 -41.28
CA ALA A 149 -4.68 -11.58 -42.27
C ALA A 149 -5.76 -11.27 -43.34
N LYS A 150 -6.95 -10.87 -42.86
CA LYS A 150 -8.06 -10.50 -43.75
C LYS A 150 -7.73 -9.30 -44.63
N ASP A 151 -7.12 -8.26 -44.04
CA ASP A 151 -6.77 -7.03 -44.80
C ASP A 151 -5.68 -7.30 -45.85
N SER A 152 -4.78 -8.26 -45.60
CA SER A 152 -3.75 -8.68 -46.56
C SER A 152 -4.21 -9.80 -47.51
N GLN A 153 -5.48 -10.21 -47.45
CA GLN A 153 -6.05 -11.32 -48.20
C GLN A 153 -5.31 -12.65 -47.96
N SER A 154 -4.77 -12.82 -46.78
CA SER A 154 -4.05 -14.01 -46.35
C SER A 154 -4.88 -14.82 -45.32
N THR A 155 -4.50 -16.07 -45.13
CA THR A 155 -5.10 -16.95 -44.12
C THR A 155 -4.19 -17.06 -42.91
N LEU A 156 -4.75 -16.83 -41.72
CA LEU A 156 -4.03 -16.97 -40.47
C LEU A 156 -3.75 -18.43 -40.16
N GLY A 157 -2.48 -18.77 -39.98
CA GLY A 157 -2.02 -20.11 -39.68
C GLY A 157 -1.86 -20.36 -38.18
N LYS A 158 -1.01 -21.31 -37.84
CA LYS A 158 -0.68 -21.67 -36.46
C LYS A 158 0.23 -20.63 -35.82
N ILE A 159 0.29 -20.65 -34.49
CA ILE A 159 1.24 -19.88 -33.74
C ILE A 159 2.66 -20.30 -34.10
N LYS A 160 3.49 -19.34 -34.45
CA LYS A 160 4.92 -19.51 -34.70
C LYS A 160 5.69 -19.36 -33.40
N THR A 161 5.46 -18.26 -32.69
CA THR A 161 6.03 -17.98 -31.38
C THR A 161 5.00 -17.29 -30.50
N ALA A 162 5.10 -17.49 -29.20
CA ALA A 162 4.30 -16.78 -28.22
C ALA A 162 5.18 -16.38 -27.03
N SER A 163 5.02 -15.15 -26.58
CA SER A 163 5.74 -14.61 -25.44
C SER A 163 4.77 -13.84 -24.54
N GLN A 164 4.77 -14.18 -23.28
CA GLN A 164 4.01 -13.48 -22.26
C GLN A 164 4.90 -12.43 -21.59
N GLY A 165 4.46 -11.18 -21.55
CA GLY A 165 5.09 -10.13 -20.78
C GLY A 165 4.90 -10.31 -19.29
N GLN A 166 5.62 -9.52 -18.52
CA GLN A 166 5.44 -9.48 -17.06
C GLN A 166 4.11 -8.83 -16.70
N PHE A 167 3.50 -9.34 -15.63
CA PHE A 167 2.38 -8.66 -15.01
C PHE A 167 2.87 -7.43 -14.27
N SER A 168 2.17 -6.32 -14.44
CA SER A 168 2.37 -5.12 -13.64
C SER A 168 1.14 -4.87 -12.78
N ILE A 169 1.39 -4.46 -11.53
CA ILE A 169 0.36 -4.02 -10.59
C ILE A 169 0.74 -2.62 -10.16
N THR A 170 -0.10 -1.66 -10.50
CA THR A 170 0.11 -0.25 -10.18
C THR A 170 -1.13 0.33 -9.52
N ASP A 171 -0.99 1.45 -8.84
CA ASP A 171 -2.15 2.19 -8.35
C ASP A 171 -2.95 2.72 -9.54
N ARG A 172 -4.27 2.65 -9.46
CA ARG A 172 -5.13 3.26 -10.47
C ARG A 172 -4.87 4.76 -10.57
N ASP A 173 -4.76 5.42 -9.42
CA ASP A 173 -4.44 6.84 -9.31
C ASP A 173 -3.87 7.15 -7.91
N ASN A 174 -3.33 8.36 -7.75
CA ASN A 174 -2.67 8.75 -6.50
C ASN A 174 -3.65 8.96 -5.33
N ASN A 175 -4.91 9.19 -5.59
CA ASN A 175 -5.91 9.48 -4.55
C ASN A 175 -6.66 8.24 -4.08
N THR A 176 -6.63 7.16 -4.88
CA THR A 176 -7.29 5.89 -4.56
C THR A 176 -6.32 4.72 -4.67
N PRO A 177 -5.23 4.70 -3.84
CA PRO A 177 -4.19 3.68 -3.93
C PRO A 177 -4.68 2.29 -3.49
N TYR A 178 -5.86 2.17 -2.94
CA TYR A 178 -6.53 0.91 -2.62
C TYR A 178 -7.18 0.24 -3.84
N ILE A 179 -7.21 0.90 -4.99
CA ILE A 179 -7.60 0.32 -6.27
C ILE A 179 -6.35 0.15 -7.12
N LYS A 180 -6.12 -1.08 -7.56
CA LYS A 180 -4.95 -1.47 -8.35
C LYS A 180 -5.36 -1.72 -9.80
N ASN A 181 -4.46 -1.40 -10.70
CA ASN A 181 -4.55 -1.76 -12.10
C ASN A 181 -3.56 -2.89 -12.40
N VAL A 182 -4.08 -4.05 -12.79
CA VAL A 182 -3.30 -5.23 -13.17
C VAL A 182 -3.28 -5.31 -14.68
N ARG A 183 -2.08 -5.42 -15.25
CA ARG A 183 -1.88 -5.38 -16.70
C ARG A 183 -0.89 -6.44 -17.15
N VAL A 184 -1.19 -7.09 -18.27
CA VAL A 184 -0.27 -7.99 -18.97
C VAL A 184 -0.39 -7.80 -20.47
N VAL A 185 0.73 -7.91 -21.17
CA VAL A 185 0.80 -7.91 -22.64
C VAL A 185 1.32 -9.26 -23.11
N THR A 186 0.61 -9.88 -24.04
CA THR A 186 1.02 -11.11 -24.72
C THR A 186 1.34 -10.80 -26.17
N THR A 187 2.51 -11.23 -26.63
CA THR A 187 2.93 -11.11 -28.03
C THR A 187 2.89 -12.47 -28.68
N VAL A 188 2.18 -12.56 -29.79
CA VAL A 188 2.02 -13.81 -30.54
C VAL A 188 2.34 -13.57 -32.01
N GLU A 189 3.23 -14.38 -32.57
CA GLU A 189 3.49 -14.44 -33.99
C GLU A 189 2.77 -15.63 -34.58
N TYR A 190 2.14 -15.42 -35.75
CA TYR A 190 1.42 -16.44 -36.49
C TYR A 190 2.04 -16.63 -37.87
N TYR A 191 1.92 -17.84 -38.40
CA TYR A 191 2.16 -18.05 -39.81
C TYR A 191 0.99 -17.48 -40.62
N LEU A 192 1.32 -16.92 -41.79
CA LEU A 192 0.35 -16.53 -42.81
C LEU A 192 0.55 -17.39 -44.07
N SER A 193 -0.54 -17.72 -44.70
CA SER A 193 -0.55 -18.37 -46.02
C SER A 193 -1.45 -17.59 -46.97
N ASP A 194 -1.13 -17.69 -48.23
CA ASP A 194 -1.94 -17.09 -49.30
C ASP A 194 -3.31 -17.77 -49.43
#